data_80baba10880fc6210823e59004b63fc9
#
_entry.id   80baba10880fc6210823e59004b63fc9
#
_cell.length_a   1.000
_cell.length_b   1.000
_cell.length_c   1.000
_cell.angle_alpha   90.00
_cell.angle_beta   90.00
_cell.angle_gamma   90.00
#
_symmetry.space_group_name_H-M   'P 1'
#
loop_
_entity.id
_entity.type
_entity.pdbx_description
1 polymer ?
#
loop_
_entity_poly.entity_id
_entity_poly.type
_entity_poly.pdbx_seq_one_letter_code
_entity_poly.pdbx_strand_id
1 'polypeptide(L)'
;MEENFYENEEKVDGYAEFTPTHDGTLLIDVLGEYLPEAAAVLELGMGPGKDFKKLSQRYRVTGSDFSQLFLQRYREQDPAADLLRLDARTLETDRTFDAIFSNKALIHLSSDELQQSFERQHELLNDNGLILHSLWFGEGERSFNDLTLVYHNEQDLTKMLETSFDIVALEKHAKMSDDDSIYVLARKK
;
A
#
# COMPACT_ATOMS: atom_id res chain seq x y z
N MET A 1 -18.05 -8.54 2.62
CA MET A 1 -18.81 -7.32 2.25
C MET A 1 -17.91 -6.30 1.51
N GLU A 2 -16.65 -6.18 1.87
CA GLU A 2 -15.67 -5.28 1.21
C GLU A 2 -15.32 -5.71 -0.21
N GLU A 3 -15.27 -7.01 -0.50
CA GLU A 3 -15.03 -7.56 -1.84
C GLU A 3 -15.99 -7.01 -2.91
N ASN A 4 -17.24 -6.75 -2.56
CA ASN A 4 -18.24 -6.20 -3.49
C ASN A 4 -18.13 -4.69 -3.70
N PHE A 5 -17.45 -3.94 -2.83
CA PHE A 5 -17.35 -2.48 -2.97
C PHE A 5 -16.48 -2.11 -4.18
N TYR A 6 -15.32 -2.70 -4.29
CA TYR A 6 -14.32 -2.40 -5.34
C TYR A 6 -14.54 -3.17 -6.65
N GLU A 7 -15.53 -4.05 -6.73
CA GLU A 7 -16.00 -4.72 -7.95
C GLU A 7 -17.26 -4.04 -8.53
N ASN A 8 -17.81 -3.00 -7.88
CA ASN A 8 -18.97 -2.26 -8.34
C ASN A 8 -18.53 -0.98 -9.09
N GLU A 9 -18.92 -0.85 -10.36
CA GLU A 9 -18.52 0.27 -11.24
C GLU A 9 -18.89 1.64 -10.67
N GLU A 10 -20.13 1.82 -10.15
CA GLU A 10 -20.59 3.10 -9.60
C GLU A 10 -19.80 3.50 -8.34
N LYS A 11 -19.46 2.51 -7.49
CA LYS A 11 -18.68 2.74 -6.28
C LYS A 11 -17.21 3.06 -6.60
N VAL A 12 -16.64 2.39 -7.59
CA VAL A 12 -15.27 2.65 -8.08
C VAL A 12 -15.18 4.03 -8.74
N ASP A 13 -16.17 4.46 -9.49
CA ASP A 13 -16.23 5.80 -10.09
C ASP A 13 -16.32 6.87 -9.00
N GLY A 14 -17.22 6.69 -8.03
CA GLY A 14 -17.32 7.57 -6.87
C GLY A 14 -16.03 7.61 -6.03
N TYR A 15 -15.35 6.48 -5.85
CA TYR A 15 -14.07 6.43 -5.15
C TYR A 15 -12.99 7.21 -5.88
N ALA A 16 -12.88 7.05 -7.19
CA ALA A 16 -11.90 7.77 -8.02
C ALA A 16 -12.12 9.30 -8.00
N GLU A 17 -13.38 9.75 -7.94
CA GLU A 17 -13.73 11.17 -7.79
C GLU A 17 -13.48 11.70 -6.37
N PHE A 18 -13.71 10.88 -5.35
CA PHE A 18 -13.58 11.28 -3.94
C PHE A 18 -12.12 11.28 -3.44
N THR A 19 -11.20 10.66 -4.18
CA THR A 19 -9.78 10.55 -3.81
C THR A 19 -8.84 11.43 -4.66
N PRO A 20 -9.20 12.65 -5.08
CA PRO A 20 -8.28 13.51 -5.85
C PRO A 20 -7.04 13.89 -5.04
N THR A 21 -7.12 13.86 -3.71
CA THR A 21 -6.05 14.26 -2.78
C THR A 21 -5.11 13.12 -2.38
N HIS A 22 -5.32 11.88 -2.84
CA HIS A 22 -4.41 10.77 -2.56
C HIS A 22 -3.14 10.91 -3.41
N ASP A 23 -2.26 11.76 -2.93
CA ASP A 23 -0.94 12.01 -3.52
C ASP A 23 0.13 11.38 -2.63
N GLY A 24 0.77 10.31 -3.13
CA GLY A 24 1.86 9.62 -2.45
C GLY A 24 3.23 10.26 -2.66
N THR A 25 3.34 11.47 -3.18
CA THR A 25 4.63 12.10 -3.50
C THR A 25 5.57 12.11 -2.30
N LEU A 26 5.08 12.51 -1.12
CA LEU A 26 5.89 12.47 0.11
C LEU A 26 6.49 11.08 0.36
N LEU A 27 5.66 10.04 0.27
CA LEU A 27 6.09 8.66 0.54
C LEU A 27 7.09 8.16 -0.52
N ILE A 28 6.86 8.53 -1.78
CA ILE A 28 7.75 8.18 -2.90
C ILE A 28 9.09 8.87 -2.75
N ASP A 29 9.11 10.12 -2.30
CA ASP A 29 10.35 10.84 -2.03
C ASP A 29 11.10 10.22 -0.85
N VAL A 30 10.42 9.89 0.24
CA VAL A 30 11.01 9.14 1.37
C VAL A 30 11.59 7.80 0.90
N LEU A 31 10.85 7.02 0.10
CA LEU A 31 11.37 5.77 -0.46
C LEU A 31 12.64 6.01 -1.28
N GLY A 32 12.68 7.10 -2.03
CA GLY A 32 13.80 7.48 -2.89
C GLY A 32 15.10 7.83 -2.16
N GLU A 33 15.05 8.10 -0.87
CA GLU A 33 16.27 8.30 -0.05
C GLU A 33 16.97 6.97 0.27
N TYR A 34 16.26 5.85 0.20
CA TYR A 34 16.76 4.54 0.64
C TYR A 34 16.81 3.49 -0.47
N LEU A 35 16.09 3.69 -1.57
CA LEU A 35 15.97 2.73 -2.66
C LEU A 35 16.63 3.25 -3.94
N PRO A 36 17.57 2.49 -4.57
CA PRO A 36 18.20 2.90 -5.81
C PRO A 36 17.19 2.96 -6.97
N GLU A 37 17.50 3.79 -7.97
CA GLU A 37 16.73 3.82 -9.22
C GLU A 37 16.70 2.45 -9.91
N ALA A 38 15.63 2.20 -10.65
CA ALA A 38 15.37 0.92 -11.32
C ALA A 38 15.25 -0.31 -10.41
N ALA A 39 15.11 -0.14 -9.09
CA ALA A 39 14.75 -1.22 -8.19
C ALA A 39 13.38 -1.81 -8.52
N ALA A 40 13.16 -3.07 -8.18
CA ALA A 40 11.87 -3.74 -8.35
C ALA A 40 10.93 -3.38 -7.19
N VAL A 41 9.82 -2.72 -7.50
CA VAL A 41 8.83 -2.28 -6.50
C VAL A 41 7.48 -2.93 -6.76
N LEU A 42 6.87 -3.50 -5.72
CA LEU A 42 5.47 -3.91 -5.72
C LEU A 42 4.63 -2.82 -5.08
N GLU A 43 3.64 -2.30 -5.79
CA GLU A 43 2.61 -1.44 -5.21
C GLU A 43 1.37 -2.27 -4.86
N LEU A 44 0.95 -2.22 -3.59
CA LEU A 44 -0.26 -2.85 -3.09
C LEU A 44 -1.42 -1.87 -3.10
N GLY A 45 -2.54 -2.26 -3.72
CA GLY A 45 -3.74 -1.44 -3.80
C GLY A 45 -3.53 -0.20 -4.63
N MET A 46 -3.07 -0.37 -5.89
CA MET A 46 -2.76 0.75 -6.79
C MET A 46 -3.99 1.58 -7.17
N GLY A 47 -5.20 1.04 -7.02
CA GLY A 47 -6.44 1.71 -7.40
C GLY A 47 -6.39 2.25 -8.84
N PRO A 48 -6.68 3.55 -9.05
CA PRO A 48 -6.62 4.16 -10.37
C PRO A 48 -5.19 4.40 -10.91
N GLY A 49 -4.12 4.01 -10.17
CA GLY A 49 -2.74 4.02 -10.63
C GLY A 49 -2.02 5.38 -10.53
N LYS A 50 -2.44 6.28 -9.63
CA LYS A 50 -1.80 7.60 -9.48
C LYS A 50 -0.36 7.47 -8.98
N ASP A 51 -0.14 6.70 -7.93
CA ASP A 51 1.17 6.48 -7.35
C ASP A 51 1.99 5.52 -8.22
N PHE A 52 1.37 4.50 -8.83
CA PHE A 52 1.97 3.62 -9.82
C PHE A 52 2.69 4.41 -10.94
N LYS A 53 2.01 5.40 -11.51
CA LYS A 53 2.57 6.24 -12.57
C LYS A 53 3.78 7.06 -12.11
N LYS A 54 3.78 7.53 -10.86
CA LYS A 54 4.90 8.28 -10.28
C LYS A 54 6.08 7.36 -9.94
N LEU A 55 5.81 6.23 -9.30
CA LEU A 55 6.80 5.21 -8.99
C LEU A 55 7.51 4.71 -10.25
N SER A 56 6.75 4.49 -11.35
CA SER A 56 7.28 4.01 -12.63
C SER A 56 8.25 4.98 -13.33
N GLN A 57 8.33 6.24 -12.87
CA GLN A 57 9.35 7.18 -13.36
C GLN A 57 10.75 6.87 -12.82
N ARG A 58 10.85 6.15 -11.72
CA ARG A 58 12.12 5.85 -11.00
C ARG A 58 12.41 4.36 -10.87
N TYR A 59 11.38 3.52 -10.85
CA TYR A 59 11.46 2.11 -10.50
C TYR A 59 10.84 1.21 -11.57
N ARG A 60 11.17 -0.08 -11.50
CA ARG A 60 10.45 -1.14 -12.22
C ARG A 60 9.28 -1.58 -11.36
N VAL A 61 8.11 -1.03 -11.62
CA VAL A 61 6.95 -1.22 -10.77
C VAL A 61 6.06 -2.33 -11.28
N THR A 62 5.67 -3.21 -10.36
CA THR A 62 4.54 -4.12 -10.51
C THR A 62 3.40 -3.52 -9.69
N GLY A 63 2.33 -3.09 -10.34
CA GLY A 63 1.11 -2.64 -9.65
C GLY A 63 0.25 -3.83 -9.26
N SER A 64 -0.39 -3.76 -8.11
CA SER A 64 -1.37 -4.77 -7.75
C SER A 64 -2.62 -4.17 -7.10
N ASP A 65 -3.74 -4.83 -7.32
CA ASP A 65 -5.00 -4.50 -6.67
C ASP A 65 -5.84 -5.77 -6.53
N PHE A 66 -6.72 -5.78 -5.52
CA PHE A 66 -7.73 -6.82 -5.41
C PHE A 66 -8.82 -6.66 -6.48
N SER A 67 -9.18 -5.40 -6.79
CA SER A 67 -10.18 -5.07 -7.80
C SER A 67 -9.70 -5.35 -9.22
N GLN A 68 -10.31 -6.33 -9.85
CA GLN A 68 -10.09 -6.61 -11.25
C GLN A 68 -10.47 -5.43 -12.15
N LEU A 69 -11.45 -4.63 -11.73
CA LEU A 69 -11.94 -3.46 -12.47
C LEU A 69 -10.88 -2.36 -12.57
N PHE A 70 -10.19 -2.01 -11.46
CA PHE A 70 -9.08 -1.06 -11.50
C PHE A 70 -7.96 -1.54 -12.43
N LEU A 71 -7.58 -2.80 -12.34
CA LEU A 71 -6.52 -3.37 -13.19
C LEU A 71 -6.90 -3.35 -14.68
N GLN A 72 -8.14 -3.66 -15.02
CA GLN A 72 -8.63 -3.61 -16.42
C GLN A 72 -8.60 -2.17 -16.95
N ARG A 73 -9.17 -1.23 -16.21
CA ARG A 73 -9.19 0.20 -16.59
C ARG A 73 -7.79 0.77 -16.79
N TYR A 74 -6.83 0.34 -15.94
CA TYR A 74 -5.45 0.79 -16.12
C TYR A 74 -4.78 0.16 -17.35
N ARG A 75 -5.01 -1.15 -17.61
CA ARG A 75 -4.51 -1.82 -18.84
C ARG A 75 -5.05 -1.22 -20.13
N GLU A 76 -6.24 -0.67 -20.12
CA GLU A 76 -6.79 0.06 -21.27
C GLU A 76 -6.00 1.35 -21.58
N GLN A 77 -5.45 1.99 -20.55
CA GLN A 77 -4.64 3.21 -20.68
C GLN A 77 -3.16 2.88 -20.97
N ASP A 78 -2.63 1.83 -20.35
CA ASP A 78 -1.26 1.35 -20.52
C ASP A 78 -1.23 -0.17 -20.63
N PRO A 79 -1.34 -0.73 -21.85
CA PRO A 79 -1.31 -2.17 -22.09
C PRO A 79 0.01 -2.85 -21.71
N ALA A 80 1.10 -2.06 -21.57
CA ALA A 80 2.42 -2.56 -21.18
C ALA A 80 2.64 -2.60 -19.67
N ALA A 81 1.73 -2.06 -18.87
CA ALA A 81 1.85 -2.04 -17.42
C ALA A 81 1.92 -3.45 -16.83
N ASP A 82 2.90 -3.66 -15.95
CA ASP A 82 3.06 -4.92 -15.21
C ASP A 82 2.11 -4.93 -14.01
N LEU A 83 1.02 -5.68 -14.12
CA LEU A 83 -0.07 -5.67 -13.15
C LEU A 83 -0.43 -7.08 -12.69
N LEU A 84 -0.61 -7.23 -11.38
CA LEU A 84 -1.05 -8.47 -10.73
C LEU A 84 -2.38 -8.23 -10.00
N ARG A 85 -3.26 -9.23 -10.03
CA ARG A 85 -4.40 -9.26 -9.10
C ARG A 85 -3.94 -9.94 -7.82
N LEU A 86 -3.82 -9.19 -6.72
CA LEU A 86 -3.39 -9.71 -5.43
C LEU A 86 -4.34 -9.28 -4.31
N ASP A 87 -4.60 -10.19 -3.41
CA ASP A 87 -5.14 -9.89 -2.09
C ASP A 87 -3.99 -9.46 -1.19
N ALA A 88 -4.07 -8.26 -0.60
CA ALA A 88 -3.03 -7.73 0.27
C ALA A 88 -2.79 -8.55 1.55
N ARG A 89 -3.73 -9.42 1.92
CA ARG A 89 -3.61 -10.35 3.07
C ARG A 89 -2.67 -11.51 2.78
N THR A 90 -2.75 -12.08 1.57
CA THR A 90 -2.10 -13.35 1.22
C THR A 90 -0.97 -13.22 0.22
N LEU A 91 -1.01 -12.20 -0.63
CA LEU A 91 0.01 -11.88 -1.64
C LEU A 91 0.46 -13.12 -2.44
N GLU A 92 -0.49 -13.77 -3.11
CA GLU A 92 -0.26 -15.02 -3.85
C GLU A 92 0.57 -14.77 -5.12
N THR A 93 1.89 -14.68 -4.94
CA THR A 93 2.89 -14.55 -6.01
C THR A 93 4.20 -15.17 -5.57
N ASP A 94 4.99 -15.66 -6.55
CA ASP A 94 6.36 -16.17 -6.31
C ASP A 94 7.42 -15.13 -6.68
N ARG A 95 7.01 -13.93 -7.09
CA ARG A 95 7.92 -12.84 -7.46
C ARG A 95 8.50 -12.19 -6.20
N THR A 96 9.75 -11.73 -6.31
CA THR A 96 10.43 -11.00 -5.24
C THR A 96 10.71 -9.56 -5.65
N PHE A 97 10.83 -8.68 -4.65
CA PHE A 97 10.90 -7.23 -4.83
C PHE A 97 11.98 -6.62 -3.93
N ASP A 98 12.53 -5.49 -4.35
CA ASP A 98 13.45 -4.70 -3.54
C ASP A 98 12.69 -3.77 -2.57
N ALA A 99 11.44 -3.43 -2.91
CA ALA A 99 10.54 -2.75 -2.00
C ALA A 99 9.07 -3.12 -2.25
N ILE A 100 8.26 -3.02 -1.18
CA ILE A 100 6.80 -3.11 -1.23
C ILE A 100 6.22 -1.81 -0.69
N PHE A 101 5.39 -1.16 -1.49
CA PHE A 101 4.81 0.14 -1.23
C PHE A 101 3.29 0.08 -1.15
N SER A 102 2.69 0.84 -0.24
CA SER A 102 1.26 1.13 -0.30
C SER A 102 0.93 2.50 0.30
N ASN A 103 -0.07 3.15 -0.26
CA ASN A 103 -0.60 4.42 0.23
C ASN A 103 -2.09 4.27 0.55
N LYS A 104 -2.43 4.04 1.83
CA LYS A 104 -3.81 3.84 2.31
C LYS A 104 -4.53 2.62 1.73
N ALA A 105 -3.80 1.60 1.26
CA ALA A 105 -4.40 0.37 0.77
C ALA A 105 -4.65 -0.65 1.88
N LEU A 106 -3.77 -0.71 2.88
CA LEU A 106 -3.84 -1.70 3.96
C LEU A 106 -4.78 -1.29 5.11
N ILE A 107 -5.45 -0.16 5.00
CA ILE A 107 -6.32 0.42 6.04
C ILE A 107 -7.62 -0.36 6.28
N HIS A 108 -7.93 -1.34 5.43
CA HIS A 108 -9.10 -2.21 5.54
C HIS A 108 -8.79 -3.53 6.21
N LEU A 109 -7.52 -3.83 6.45
CA LEU A 109 -7.09 -5.05 7.09
C LEU A 109 -7.25 -4.93 8.61
N SER A 110 -7.83 -5.95 9.23
CA SER A 110 -7.76 -6.10 10.69
C SER A 110 -6.30 -6.22 11.15
N SER A 111 -6.04 -6.03 12.44
CA SER A 111 -4.67 -6.15 12.98
C SER A 111 -4.05 -7.52 12.70
N ASP A 112 -4.82 -8.60 12.78
CA ASP A 112 -4.34 -9.96 12.49
C ASP A 112 -4.03 -10.14 10.99
N GLU A 113 -4.89 -9.62 10.10
CA GLU A 113 -4.68 -9.66 8.66
C GLU A 113 -3.47 -8.79 8.24
N LEU A 114 -3.29 -7.63 8.88
CA LEU A 114 -2.13 -6.78 8.63
C LEU A 114 -0.84 -7.46 9.08
N GLN A 115 -0.84 -8.13 10.23
CA GLN A 115 0.28 -8.94 10.70
C GLN A 115 0.63 -10.05 9.70
N GLN A 116 -0.38 -10.80 9.24
CA GLN A 116 -0.21 -11.83 8.21
C GLN A 116 0.36 -11.24 6.91
N SER A 117 -0.15 -10.09 6.49
CA SER A 117 0.37 -9.37 5.31
C SER A 117 1.86 -9.02 5.48
N PHE A 118 2.28 -8.49 6.62
CA PHE A 118 3.69 -8.17 6.87
C PHE A 118 4.59 -9.41 6.85
N GLU A 119 4.14 -10.53 7.40
CA GLU A 119 4.88 -11.80 7.35
C GLU A 119 5.07 -12.25 5.90
N ARG A 120 4.01 -12.17 5.11
CA ARG A 120 4.08 -12.54 3.69
C ARG A 120 4.95 -11.56 2.88
N GLN A 121 4.87 -10.26 3.15
CA GLN A 121 5.74 -9.26 2.53
C GLN A 121 7.23 -9.52 2.83
N HIS A 122 7.54 -9.91 4.06
CA HIS A 122 8.91 -10.30 4.42
C HIS A 122 9.44 -11.44 3.54
N GLU A 123 8.63 -12.44 3.23
CA GLU A 123 9.01 -13.55 2.35
C GLU A 123 9.25 -13.08 0.90
N LEU A 124 8.46 -12.11 0.41
CA LEU A 124 8.55 -11.59 -0.96
C LEU A 124 9.65 -10.54 -1.15
N LEU A 125 10.24 -10.04 -0.09
CA LEU A 125 11.34 -9.09 -0.18
C LEU A 125 12.68 -9.78 -0.42
N ASN A 126 13.47 -9.21 -1.32
CA ASN A 126 14.89 -9.50 -1.46
C ASN A 126 15.65 -9.16 -0.17
N ASP A 127 16.89 -9.61 -0.04
CA ASP A 127 17.75 -9.27 1.10
C ASP A 127 17.91 -7.75 1.22
N ASN A 128 17.75 -7.21 2.44
CA ASN A 128 17.71 -5.78 2.74
C ASN A 128 16.56 -5.00 2.08
N GLY A 129 15.56 -5.68 1.54
CA GLY A 129 14.39 -5.06 0.95
C GLY A 129 13.59 -4.20 1.94
N LEU A 130 12.80 -3.31 1.42
CA LEU A 130 12.07 -2.30 2.18
C LEU A 130 10.56 -2.48 2.10
N ILE A 131 9.86 -2.17 3.17
CA ILE A 131 8.43 -1.85 3.12
C ILE A 131 8.23 -0.37 3.40
N LEU A 132 7.30 0.27 2.69
CA LEU A 132 6.81 1.61 3.00
C LEU A 132 5.30 1.67 2.86
N HIS A 133 4.61 1.86 3.99
CA HIS A 133 3.15 1.88 4.04
C HIS A 133 2.63 3.09 4.78
N SER A 134 1.60 3.74 4.22
CA SER A 134 0.83 4.77 4.91
C SER A 134 -0.51 4.22 5.37
N LEU A 135 -0.83 4.47 6.63
CA LEU A 135 -2.04 4.02 7.34
C LEU A 135 -2.74 5.21 8.00
N TRP A 136 -3.98 5.02 8.46
CA TRP A 136 -4.63 6.00 9.34
C TRP A 136 -4.03 5.92 10.74
N PHE A 137 -3.67 7.10 11.28
CA PHE A 137 -3.15 7.21 12.64
C PHE A 137 -4.29 7.27 13.65
N GLY A 138 -4.21 6.47 14.70
CA GLY A 138 -5.17 6.43 15.81
C GLY A 138 -5.35 5.04 16.39
N GLU A 139 -6.53 4.78 16.93
CA GLU A 139 -6.89 3.51 17.55
C GLU A 139 -8.27 3.04 17.11
N GLY A 140 -8.42 1.72 17.06
CA GLY A 140 -9.69 1.04 16.78
C GLY A 140 -10.12 1.10 15.33
N GLU A 141 -11.41 0.91 15.13
CA GLU A 141 -12.04 0.80 13.82
C GLU A 141 -13.14 1.84 13.65
N ARG A 142 -13.33 2.30 12.43
CA ARG A 142 -14.43 3.22 12.06
C ARG A 142 -15.09 2.73 10.79
N SER A 143 -16.41 2.84 10.71
CA SER A 143 -17.16 2.55 9.48
C SER A 143 -17.34 3.83 8.67
N PHE A 144 -17.05 3.74 7.38
CA PHE A 144 -17.29 4.81 6.41
C PHE A 144 -17.75 4.22 5.07
N ASN A 145 -18.96 4.59 4.62
CA ASN A 145 -19.54 4.14 3.34
C ASN A 145 -19.49 2.60 3.13
N ASP A 146 -19.93 1.84 4.13
CA ASP A 146 -19.90 0.36 4.15
C ASP A 146 -18.48 -0.26 4.19
N LEU A 147 -17.44 0.54 4.34
CA LEU A 147 -16.06 0.09 4.53
C LEU A 147 -15.65 0.19 6.00
N THR A 148 -14.88 -0.76 6.46
CA THR A 148 -14.20 -0.69 7.75
C THR A 148 -12.82 -0.06 7.54
N LEU A 149 -12.52 0.97 8.32
CA LEU A 149 -11.21 1.62 8.37
C LEU A 149 -10.54 1.30 9.70
N VAL A 150 -9.37 0.70 9.65
CA VAL A 150 -8.59 0.34 10.84
C VAL A 150 -7.49 1.37 11.05
N TYR A 151 -7.39 1.83 12.29
CA TYR A 151 -6.43 2.85 12.72
C TYR A 151 -5.32 2.19 13.54
N HIS A 152 -4.10 2.64 13.34
CA HIS A 152 -2.94 2.13 14.06
C HIS A 152 -2.13 3.28 14.67
N ASN A 153 -1.57 3.03 15.85
CA ASN A 153 -0.61 3.92 16.50
C ASN A 153 0.82 3.38 16.34
N GLU A 154 1.81 4.14 16.82
CA GLU A 154 3.23 3.77 16.71
C GLU A 154 3.55 2.46 17.46
N GLN A 155 2.88 2.20 18.58
CA GLN A 155 3.14 1.01 19.40
C GLN A 155 2.66 -0.25 18.70
N ASP A 156 1.47 -0.19 18.07
CA ASP A 156 0.89 -1.30 17.33
C ASP A 156 1.80 -1.69 16.16
N LEU A 157 2.19 -0.71 15.33
CA LEU A 157 3.07 -0.96 14.18
C LEU A 157 4.45 -1.45 14.59
N THR A 158 5.02 -0.88 15.66
CA THR A 158 6.31 -1.35 16.19
C THR A 158 6.23 -2.81 16.59
N LYS A 159 5.21 -3.20 17.36
CA LYS A 159 5.00 -4.57 17.81
C LYS A 159 4.82 -5.55 16.65
N MET A 160 4.09 -5.16 15.61
CA MET A 160 3.87 -6.00 14.43
C MET A 160 5.15 -6.25 13.64
N LEU A 161 6.06 -5.28 13.60
CA LEU A 161 7.23 -5.31 12.72
C LEU A 161 8.52 -5.75 13.42
N GLU A 162 8.65 -5.55 14.74
CA GLU A 162 9.91 -5.69 15.48
C GLU A 162 10.61 -7.05 15.33
N THR A 163 9.86 -8.11 15.03
CA THR A 163 10.44 -9.46 14.87
C THR A 163 11.14 -9.63 13.52
N SER A 164 10.55 -9.11 12.45
CA SER A 164 10.96 -9.40 11.08
C SER A 164 11.60 -8.20 10.36
N PHE A 165 11.42 -7.00 10.90
CA PHE A 165 11.89 -5.78 10.28
C PHE A 165 12.65 -4.88 11.26
N ASP A 166 13.61 -4.12 10.72
CA ASP A 166 14.23 -2.98 11.40
C ASP A 166 13.50 -1.70 10.94
N ILE A 167 12.83 -1.03 11.86
CA ILE A 167 12.11 0.22 11.56
C ILE A 167 13.14 1.32 11.30
N VAL A 168 13.08 1.89 10.10
CA VAL A 168 13.94 2.99 9.65
C VAL A 168 13.32 4.35 9.95
N ALA A 169 12.00 4.48 9.67
CA ALA A 169 11.22 5.66 10.00
C ALA A 169 9.78 5.26 10.35
N LEU A 170 9.20 5.95 11.31
CA LEU A 170 7.81 5.80 11.73
C LEU A 170 7.31 7.19 12.10
N GLU A 171 6.61 7.84 11.18
CA GLU A 171 6.30 9.25 11.29
C GLU A 171 4.86 9.56 10.93
N LYS A 172 4.30 10.52 11.66
CA LYS A 172 2.97 11.07 11.35
C LYS A 172 3.05 12.09 10.24
N HIS A 173 2.00 12.15 9.45
CA HIS A 173 1.87 13.16 8.41
C HIS A 173 0.40 13.55 8.21
N ALA A 174 0.19 14.75 7.69
CA ALA A 174 -1.13 15.23 7.37
C ALA A 174 -1.62 14.65 6.03
N LYS A 175 -2.87 14.21 5.98
CA LYS A 175 -3.58 13.83 4.75
C LYS A 175 -4.84 14.66 4.54
N MET A 176 -5.77 14.60 5.48
CA MET A 176 -7.02 15.37 5.49
C MET A 176 -7.03 16.40 6.62
N SER A 177 -6.36 16.08 7.72
CA SER A 177 -6.15 16.94 8.88
C SER A 177 -4.74 16.72 9.43
N ASP A 178 -4.29 17.59 10.31
CA ASP A 178 -2.97 17.48 10.91
C ASP A 178 -2.82 16.14 11.64
N ASP A 179 -1.73 15.42 11.34
CA ASP A 179 -1.36 14.16 11.98
C ASP A 179 -2.44 13.05 11.93
N ASP A 180 -3.28 13.03 10.90
CA ASP A 180 -4.29 11.98 10.72
C ASP A 180 -3.75 10.66 10.14
N SER A 181 -2.51 10.68 9.73
CA SER A 181 -1.86 9.60 9.03
C SER A 181 -0.50 9.27 9.64
N ILE A 182 -0.10 8.03 9.51
CA ILE A 182 1.22 7.53 9.90
C ILE A 182 1.80 6.73 8.74
N TYR A 183 3.09 6.89 8.46
CA TYR A 183 3.80 5.96 7.59
C TYR A 183 4.88 5.21 8.36
N VAL A 184 5.14 3.99 7.91
CA VAL A 184 6.25 3.17 8.36
C VAL A 184 7.14 2.83 7.17
N LEU A 185 8.42 3.12 7.30
CA LEU A 185 9.50 2.61 6.46
C LEU A 185 10.30 1.62 7.30
N ALA A 186 10.40 0.38 6.84
CA ALA A 186 11.15 -0.64 7.56
C ALA A 186 11.92 -1.54 6.61
N ARG A 187 13.05 -2.07 7.07
CA ARG A 187 13.96 -2.92 6.33
C ARG A 187 13.84 -4.37 6.79
N LYS A 188 13.79 -5.29 5.86
CA LYS A 188 13.87 -6.73 6.10
C LYS A 188 15.16 -7.05 6.89
N LYS A 189 15.01 -7.81 7.98
CA LYS A 189 16.13 -8.37 8.77
C LYS A 189 16.80 -9.53 8.07
#